data_d9db6e09b4fae61c687ac00e082d68d6
#
_entry.id   d9db6e09b4fae61c687ac00e082d68d6
#
_cell.length_a   1.000
_cell.length_b   1.000
_cell.length_c   1.000
_cell.angle_alpha   90.00
_cell.angle_beta   90.00
_cell.angle_gamma   90.00
#
_symmetry.space_group_name_H-M   'P 1'
#
loop_
_entity.id
_entity.type
_entity.pdbx_description
1 polymer ?
#
loop_
_entity_poly.entity_id
_entity_poly.type
_entity_poly.pdbx_seq_one_letter_code
_entity_poly.pdbx_strand_id
1 'polypeptide(L)'
;MQVEEMANPPKLMGMQLVTEEDYRGFVAQKQHVKIENVNVEIGRPWRIKEFGPPKDYKSEEFTVWSFPSRGDWATHSGNYRGNWSPYLPRNLITKYSKPGELVLDQMCGSGTTLVESKLLGRDGIGVDVNPDAIMVTQDRLAFDYNTLDGPRRVETRTYVGDARNLDLIDEETVDLIATHPPYAGIISYSGKRILNDLSRLKLPAYIDTMRKVAAESYRVLKNNRYCGVLIGDTRKGRHYIPISLGVLQAFLSVGFILKEDIIKLQHKTMTTRQRWRGHSYDFYKIAHEHLYVFRKPALDEKTAPLKYSKKWW
;
A
#
# COMPACT_ATOMS: atom_id res chain seq x y z
N MET A 1 15.61 -39.74 -1.13
CA MET A 1 14.69 -38.62 -1.44
C MET A 1 14.18 -38.16 -0.08
N GLN A 2 14.88 -37.19 0.53
CA GLN A 2 14.51 -36.65 1.85
C GLN A 2 13.36 -35.65 1.59
N VAL A 3 12.22 -35.90 2.17
CA VAL A 3 11.12 -34.94 2.28
C VAL A 3 11.60 -33.90 3.29
N GLU A 4 12.00 -32.72 2.81
CA GLU A 4 12.22 -31.57 3.70
C GLU A 4 10.90 -31.30 4.43
N GLU A 5 10.91 -31.48 5.75
CA GLU A 5 9.85 -31.05 6.65
C GLU A 5 9.53 -29.59 6.33
N MET A 6 8.32 -29.35 5.85
CA MET A 6 7.79 -28.00 5.73
C MET A 6 7.70 -27.44 7.16
N ALA A 7 8.61 -26.54 7.49
CA ALA A 7 8.55 -25.80 8.74
C ALA A 7 7.13 -25.21 8.87
N ASN A 8 6.51 -25.40 10.04
CA ASN A 8 5.21 -24.82 10.36
C ASN A 8 5.19 -23.36 9.95
N PRO A 9 4.13 -22.89 9.27
CA PRO A 9 4.04 -21.48 8.89
C PRO A 9 4.19 -20.62 10.16
N PRO A 10 5.00 -19.54 10.12
CA PRO A 10 5.24 -18.72 11.28
C PRO A 10 3.89 -18.24 11.85
N LYS A 11 3.76 -18.26 13.18
CA LYS A 11 2.56 -17.75 13.87
C LYS A 11 2.31 -16.33 13.41
N LEU A 12 1.07 -16.03 13.00
CA LEU A 12 0.68 -14.67 12.60
C LEU A 12 0.91 -13.71 13.77
N MET A 13 1.48 -12.56 13.47
CA MET A 13 1.68 -11.50 14.44
C MET A 13 0.35 -10.77 14.64
N GLY A 14 -0.10 -10.61 15.89
CA GLY A 14 -1.21 -9.73 16.24
C GLY A 14 -0.82 -8.26 16.06
N MET A 15 -1.80 -7.39 15.93
CA MET A 15 -1.58 -5.95 15.83
C MET A 15 -1.16 -5.35 17.18
N GLN A 16 -0.20 -4.41 17.14
CA GLN A 16 0.24 -3.64 18.30
C GLN A 16 0.14 -2.15 17.94
N LEU A 17 -0.70 -1.42 18.69
CA LEU A 17 -0.82 0.04 18.54
C LEU A 17 0.51 0.71 18.84
N VAL A 18 0.89 1.67 18.01
CA VAL A 18 2.03 2.56 18.23
C VAL A 18 1.50 3.97 18.44
N THR A 19 1.70 4.49 19.63
CA THR A 19 1.22 5.81 20.06
C THR A 19 2.21 6.91 19.69
N GLU A 20 1.77 8.16 19.79
CA GLU A 20 2.66 9.32 19.68
C GLU A 20 3.73 9.32 20.79
N GLU A 21 3.41 8.81 21.98
CA GLU A 21 4.36 8.68 23.09
C GLU A 21 5.44 7.67 22.78
N ASP A 22 5.10 6.50 22.19
CA ASP A 22 6.07 5.50 21.72
C ASP A 22 7.01 6.12 20.68
N TYR A 23 6.48 6.90 19.74
CA TYR A 23 7.28 7.59 18.75
C TYR A 23 8.23 8.62 19.39
N ARG A 24 7.73 9.46 20.30
CA ARG A 24 8.56 10.45 21.05
C ARG A 24 9.67 9.77 21.85
N GLY A 25 9.36 8.67 22.51
CA GLY A 25 10.37 7.85 23.22
C GLY A 25 11.41 7.26 22.29
N PHE A 26 11.02 6.84 21.10
CA PHE A 26 11.93 6.32 20.09
C PHE A 26 12.88 7.38 19.55
N VAL A 27 12.38 8.56 19.13
CA VAL A 27 13.21 9.63 18.54
C VAL A 27 14.13 10.29 19.56
N ALA A 28 13.79 10.26 20.85
CA ALA A 28 14.69 10.70 21.91
C ALA A 28 15.98 9.86 21.98
N GLN A 29 15.93 8.61 21.54
CA GLN A 29 17.07 7.69 21.56
C GLN A 29 17.73 7.54 20.17
N LYS A 30 16.95 7.68 19.09
CA LYS A 30 17.40 7.35 17.74
C LYS A 30 16.74 8.27 16.70
N GLN A 31 17.51 9.11 16.05
CA GLN A 31 17.02 10.09 15.06
C GLN A 31 17.12 9.62 13.60
N HIS A 32 17.38 8.36 13.37
CA HIS A 32 17.37 7.76 12.04
C HIS A 32 17.02 6.28 12.12
N VAL A 33 16.38 5.79 11.10
CA VAL A 33 16.12 4.35 10.90
C VAL A 33 16.71 3.89 9.57
N LYS A 34 17.12 2.64 9.52
CA LYS A 34 17.65 2.05 8.30
C LYS A 34 16.59 1.13 7.68
N ILE A 35 15.98 1.59 6.61
CA ILE A 35 15.07 0.80 5.80
C ILE A 35 15.84 0.26 4.60
N GLU A 36 16.09 -1.04 4.56
CA GLU A 36 17.03 -1.67 3.61
C GLU A 36 18.42 -1.02 3.67
N ASN A 37 18.80 -0.33 2.58
CA ASN A 37 20.08 0.39 2.47
C ASN A 37 19.92 1.91 2.52
N VAL A 38 18.72 2.42 2.86
CA VAL A 38 18.43 3.85 2.96
C VAL A 38 18.34 4.24 4.42
N ASN A 39 19.14 5.23 4.82
CA ASN A 39 18.97 5.90 6.10
C ASN A 39 17.89 6.96 5.97
N VAL A 40 16.84 6.84 6.78
CA VAL A 40 15.75 7.81 6.87
C VAL A 40 15.91 8.57 8.18
N GLU A 41 16.08 9.88 8.09
CA GLU A 41 16.09 10.76 9.27
C GLU A 41 14.65 10.94 9.77
N ILE A 42 14.48 10.96 11.10
CA ILE A 42 13.21 11.15 11.80
C ILE A 42 13.42 12.05 13.02
N GLY A 43 12.33 12.56 13.59
CA GLY A 43 12.38 13.37 14.82
C GLY A 43 12.79 14.82 14.60
N ARG A 44 12.87 15.29 13.34
CA ARG A 44 13.08 16.71 13.03
C ARG A 44 11.77 17.38 12.65
N PRO A 45 11.53 18.63 13.08
CA PRO A 45 10.36 19.38 12.65
C PRO A 45 10.30 19.51 11.12
N TRP A 46 9.15 19.20 10.54
CA TRP A 46 8.93 19.33 9.11
C TRP A 46 8.80 20.81 8.71
N ARG A 47 9.51 21.20 7.63
CA ARG A 47 9.38 22.52 7.01
C ARG A 47 8.51 22.39 5.75
N ILE A 48 7.21 22.36 5.96
CA ILE A 48 6.24 22.17 4.87
C ILE A 48 6.02 23.51 4.15
N LYS A 49 6.20 23.50 2.84
CA LYS A 49 5.97 24.68 1.97
C LYS A 49 4.56 24.65 1.37
N GLU A 50 4.11 23.47 0.96
CA GLU A 50 2.82 23.26 0.31
C GLU A 50 2.14 22.04 0.92
N PHE A 51 0.83 22.10 1.13
CA PHE A 51 0.04 21.00 1.70
C PHE A 51 -0.76 20.21 0.65
N GLY A 52 -0.58 20.50 -0.61
CA GLY A 52 -1.29 19.83 -1.70
C GLY A 52 -0.48 19.75 -2.98
N PRO A 53 -0.99 19.07 -3.99
CA PRO A 53 -0.37 19.03 -5.30
C PRO A 53 -0.34 20.42 -5.96
N PRO A 54 0.41 20.59 -7.06
CA PRO A 54 0.40 21.83 -7.84
C PRO A 54 -1.03 22.30 -8.18
N LYS A 55 -1.23 23.61 -8.30
CA LYS A 55 -2.57 24.22 -8.50
C LYS A 55 -3.26 23.78 -9.80
N ASP A 56 -2.51 23.37 -10.78
CA ASP A 56 -2.99 22.85 -12.08
C ASP A 56 -3.28 21.35 -12.05
N TYR A 57 -3.02 20.68 -10.93
CA TYR A 57 -3.36 19.26 -10.77
C TYR A 57 -4.87 19.04 -10.86
N LYS A 58 -5.24 18.05 -11.67
CA LYS A 58 -6.61 17.51 -11.76
C LYS A 58 -6.60 16.02 -11.42
N SER A 59 -7.66 15.56 -10.78
CA SER A 59 -7.85 14.13 -10.56
C SER A 59 -7.97 13.40 -11.89
N GLU A 60 -7.44 12.19 -11.94
CA GLU A 60 -7.46 11.36 -13.13
C GLU A 60 -8.89 10.88 -13.48
N GLU A 61 -9.24 10.97 -14.73
CA GLU A 61 -10.55 10.55 -15.26
C GLU A 61 -10.48 9.23 -16.05
N PHE A 62 -9.30 8.91 -16.59
CA PHE A 62 -9.06 7.73 -17.42
C PHE A 62 -8.31 6.63 -16.66
N THR A 63 -8.25 5.43 -17.26
CA THR A 63 -7.59 4.27 -16.65
C THR A 63 -6.09 4.15 -16.96
N VAL A 64 -5.47 5.16 -17.57
CA VAL A 64 -4.02 5.24 -17.77
C VAL A 64 -3.49 6.45 -17.04
N TRP A 65 -2.73 6.22 -15.96
CA TRP A 65 -2.21 7.26 -15.08
C TRP A 65 -0.72 7.49 -15.30
N SER A 66 -0.34 8.76 -15.39
CA SER A 66 1.04 9.16 -15.67
C SER A 66 1.46 10.32 -14.77
N PHE A 67 2.39 10.06 -13.84
CA PHE A 67 2.95 11.06 -12.93
C PHE A 67 4.47 11.14 -13.11
N PRO A 68 4.99 11.93 -14.07
CA PRO A 68 6.42 12.07 -14.33
C PRO A 68 7.20 12.65 -13.13
N SER A 69 6.56 13.53 -12.34
CA SER A 69 7.00 13.98 -11.03
C SER A 69 6.29 13.18 -9.96
N ARG A 70 7.05 12.76 -8.94
CA ARG A 70 6.48 11.96 -7.84
C ARG A 70 5.44 12.72 -7.01
N GLY A 71 5.63 14.05 -6.84
CA GLY A 71 4.97 14.84 -5.82
C GLY A 71 5.73 14.82 -4.49
N ASP A 72 5.89 16.01 -3.90
CA ASP A 72 6.74 16.30 -2.73
C ASP A 72 6.08 17.29 -1.75
N TRP A 73 4.76 17.51 -1.85
CA TRP A 73 4.04 18.34 -0.89
C TRP A 73 3.90 17.67 0.49
N ALA A 74 3.54 18.46 1.48
CA ALA A 74 3.46 18.05 2.88
C ALA A 74 4.76 17.36 3.35
N THR A 75 4.65 16.16 3.88
CA THR A 75 5.78 15.36 4.36
C THR A 75 6.16 14.23 3.39
N HIS A 76 5.64 14.27 2.16
CA HIS A 76 5.98 13.25 1.17
C HIS A 76 7.46 13.31 0.78
N SER A 77 8.10 12.16 0.78
CA SER A 77 9.51 12.02 0.44
C SER A 77 9.77 10.76 -0.39
N GLY A 78 10.67 10.86 -1.36
CA GLY A 78 11.18 9.73 -2.12
C GLY A 78 12.19 8.86 -1.38
N ASN A 79 12.60 9.24 -0.17
CA ASN A 79 13.67 8.58 0.60
C ASN A 79 13.25 7.26 1.27
N TYR A 80 12.13 6.69 0.87
CA TYR A 80 11.68 5.37 1.30
C TYR A 80 11.45 4.51 0.06
N ARG A 81 12.20 3.41 -0.06
CA ARG A 81 12.09 2.55 -1.23
C ARG A 81 10.74 1.84 -1.24
N GLY A 82 10.11 1.76 -2.42
CA GLY A 82 8.84 1.07 -2.61
C GLY A 82 7.60 1.86 -2.22
N ASN A 83 7.72 3.07 -1.67
CA ASN A 83 6.54 3.89 -1.47
C ASN A 83 5.99 4.39 -2.82
N TRP A 84 4.69 4.41 -2.95
CA TRP A 84 4.03 4.93 -4.14
C TRP A 84 3.99 6.47 -4.19
N SER A 85 3.70 7.02 -5.37
CA SER A 85 3.51 8.47 -5.53
C SER A 85 2.23 8.91 -4.81
N PRO A 86 2.22 10.05 -4.10
CA PRO A 86 1.06 10.54 -3.36
C PRO A 86 -0.15 10.84 -4.26
N TYR A 87 0.04 11.04 -5.55
CA TYR A 87 -1.06 11.18 -6.51
C TYR A 87 -1.97 9.94 -6.55
N LEU A 88 -1.41 8.71 -6.33
CA LEU A 88 -2.21 7.49 -6.40
C LEU A 88 -3.22 7.40 -5.26
N PRO A 89 -2.80 7.40 -3.97
CA PRO A 89 -3.77 7.36 -2.89
C PRO A 89 -4.67 8.59 -2.89
N ARG A 90 -4.18 9.78 -3.29
CA ARG A 90 -5.01 10.98 -3.42
C ARG A 90 -6.19 10.78 -4.37
N ASN A 91 -5.95 10.25 -5.57
CA ASN A 91 -7.02 9.96 -6.54
C ASN A 91 -8.02 8.93 -5.99
N LEU A 92 -7.53 7.84 -5.37
CA LEU A 92 -8.39 6.83 -4.77
C LEU A 92 -9.25 7.41 -3.64
N ILE A 93 -8.63 8.12 -2.69
CA ILE A 93 -9.30 8.70 -1.53
C ILE A 93 -10.36 9.73 -1.98
N THR A 94 -10.00 10.60 -2.92
CA THR A 94 -10.93 11.61 -3.43
C THR A 94 -12.13 10.99 -4.14
N LYS A 95 -11.91 9.93 -4.93
CA LYS A 95 -12.95 9.28 -5.75
C LYS A 95 -13.84 8.34 -4.93
N TYR A 96 -13.28 7.61 -3.96
CA TYR A 96 -13.95 6.47 -3.32
C TYR A 96 -14.23 6.67 -1.82
N SER A 97 -13.95 7.85 -1.28
CA SER A 97 -14.29 8.19 0.10
C SER A 97 -14.74 9.64 0.26
N LYS A 98 -15.31 9.97 1.41
CA LYS A 98 -15.75 11.32 1.81
C LYS A 98 -14.96 11.79 3.03
N PRO A 99 -14.83 13.11 3.28
CA PRO A 99 -14.29 13.61 4.54
C PRO A 99 -15.00 12.96 5.73
N GLY A 100 -14.20 12.49 6.70
CA GLY A 100 -14.69 11.79 7.87
C GLY A 100 -14.86 10.30 7.76
N GLU A 101 -14.65 9.73 6.60
CA GLU A 101 -14.62 8.30 6.44
C GLU A 101 -13.23 7.74 6.77
N LEU A 102 -13.17 6.44 7.07
CA LEU A 102 -11.96 5.74 7.50
C LEU A 102 -11.24 5.10 6.32
N VAL A 103 -9.97 5.45 6.15
CA VAL A 103 -9.06 4.88 5.14
C VAL A 103 -8.06 3.96 5.81
N LEU A 104 -7.90 2.74 5.29
CA LEU A 104 -6.91 1.77 5.74
C LEU A 104 -5.81 1.59 4.68
N ASP A 105 -4.55 1.65 5.13
CA ASP A 105 -3.41 1.08 4.40
C ASP A 105 -2.77 -0.02 5.25
N GLN A 106 -3.00 -1.26 4.86
CA GLN A 106 -2.57 -2.45 5.63
C GLN A 106 -1.12 -2.88 5.36
N MET A 107 -0.38 -2.12 4.52
CA MET A 107 1.06 -2.26 4.26
C MET A 107 1.63 -0.87 4.00
N CYS A 108 1.48 0.01 5.01
CA CYS A 108 1.59 1.46 4.84
C CYS A 108 3.02 1.95 4.60
N GLY A 109 4.03 1.14 4.88
CA GLY A 109 5.44 1.50 4.70
C GLY A 109 5.78 2.82 5.39
N SER A 110 5.99 3.87 4.62
CA SER A 110 6.29 5.21 5.12
C SER A 110 5.08 6.15 5.22
N GLY A 111 3.86 5.63 5.16
CA GLY A 111 2.64 6.37 5.46
C GLY A 111 2.12 7.30 4.37
N THR A 112 2.50 7.12 3.10
CA THR A 112 2.04 8.01 2.01
C THR A 112 0.51 8.11 1.95
N THR A 113 -0.20 6.99 2.09
CA THR A 113 -1.67 6.95 2.13
C THR A 113 -2.23 7.72 3.30
N LEU A 114 -1.63 7.56 4.48
CA LEU A 114 -2.11 8.21 5.72
C LEU A 114 -1.90 9.71 5.71
N VAL A 115 -0.78 10.18 5.13
CA VAL A 115 -0.56 11.62 4.91
C VAL A 115 -1.65 12.18 4.01
N GLU A 116 -1.98 11.52 2.90
CA GLU A 116 -3.06 11.94 2.01
C GLU A 116 -4.44 11.86 2.69
N SER A 117 -4.71 10.84 3.49
CA SER A 117 -5.95 10.75 4.28
C SER A 117 -6.11 11.95 5.21
N LYS A 118 -5.05 12.29 5.95
CA LYS A 118 -5.01 13.46 6.84
C LYS A 118 -5.26 14.77 6.09
N LEU A 119 -4.56 14.99 4.96
CA LEU A 119 -4.69 16.19 4.13
C LEU A 119 -6.10 16.34 3.53
N LEU A 120 -6.77 15.25 3.25
CA LEU A 120 -8.10 15.21 2.64
C LEU A 120 -9.23 15.11 3.69
N GLY A 121 -8.92 15.18 4.99
CA GLY A 121 -9.90 15.14 6.08
C GLY A 121 -10.54 13.76 6.31
N ARG A 122 -9.81 12.67 6.06
CA ARG A 122 -10.22 11.29 6.36
C ARG A 122 -9.45 10.76 7.55
N ASP A 123 -10.11 9.97 8.38
CA ASP A 123 -9.44 9.20 9.41
C ASP A 123 -8.58 8.10 8.78
N GLY A 124 -7.51 7.69 9.43
CA GLY A 124 -6.55 6.76 8.85
C GLY A 124 -6.13 5.64 9.79
N ILE A 125 -6.00 4.44 9.25
CA ILE A 125 -5.30 3.33 9.91
C ILE A 125 -4.17 2.87 9.02
N GLY A 126 -2.95 2.78 9.59
CA GLY A 126 -1.79 2.20 8.94
C GLY A 126 -1.29 0.97 9.68
N VAL A 127 -1.01 -0.10 8.94
CA VAL A 127 -0.42 -1.32 9.47
C VAL A 127 0.83 -1.65 8.67
N ASP A 128 1.91 -2.04 9.33
CA ASP A 128 3.11 -2.59 8.69
C ASP A 128 3.80 -3.59 9.61
N VAL A 129 4.39 -4.64 9.04
CA VAL A 129 5.16 -5.63 9.81
C VAL A 129 6.49 -5.10 10.31
N ASN A 130 6.97 -4.01 9.72
CA ASN A 130 8.25 -3.38 10.05
C ASN A 130 8.06 -2.24 11.06
N PRO A 131 8.50 -2.39 12.32
CA PRO A 131 8.39 -1.33 13.32
C PRO A 131 9.10 -0.03 12.89
N ASP A 132 10.24 -0.12 12.21
CA ASP A 132 10.96 1.06 11.70
C ASP A 132 10.15 1.82 10.64
N ALA A 133 9.35 1.12 9.82
CA ALA A 133 8.43 1.74 8.87
C ALA A 133 7.33 2.53 9.59
N ILE A 134 6.78 1.97 10.67
CA ILE A 134 5.78 2.67 11.50
C ILE A 134 6.37 3.92 12.15
N MET A 135 7.63 3.90 12.61
CA MET A 135 8.29 5.11 13.13
C MET A 135 8.43 6.19 12.05
N VAL A 136 8.78 5.82 10.81
CA VAL A 136 8.79 6.76 9.68
C VAL A 136 7.39 7.29 9.36
N THR A 137 6.38 6.45 9.47
CA THR A 137 4.98 6.86 9.26
C THR A 137 4.55 7.88 10.33
N GLN A 138 4.84 7.63 11.59
CA GLN A 138 4.56 8.56 12.69
C GLN A 138 5.29 9.90 12.49
N ASP A 139 6.56 9.88 12.09
CA ASP A 139 7.32 11.08 11.76
C ASP A 139 6.65 11.92 10.66
N ARG A 140 6.19 11.26 9.58
CA ARG A 140 5.51 11.95 8.49
C ARG A 140 4.11 12.46 8.82
N LEU A 141 3.47 11.91 9.84
CA LEU A 141 2.19 12.38 10.36
C LEU A 141 2.33 13.49 11.40
N ALA A 142 3.55 13.76 11.90
CA ALA A 142 3.85 14.77 12.91
C ALA A 142 3.86 16.18 12.31
N PHE A 143 2.73 16.61 11.76
CA PHE A 143 2.50 17.99 11.31
C PHE A 143 1.07 18.43 11.62
N ASP A 144 0.91 19.72 11.92
CA ASP A 144 -0.41 20.32 12.09
C ASP A 144 -0.97 20.74 10.73
N TYR A 145 -2.22 20.41 10.50
CA TYR A 145 -2.95 20.79 9.30
C TYR A 145 -4.41 21.12 9.67
N ASN A 146 -4.77 22.38 9.48
CA ASN A 146 -6.14 22.83 9.59
C ASN A 146 -6.73 22.95 8.19
N THR A 147 -7.79 22.22 7.90
CA THR A 147 -8.53 22.36 6.65
C THR A 147 -9.21 23.74 6.59
N LEU A 148 -9.34 24.34 5.40
CA LEU A 148 -10.01 25.62 5.20
C LEU A 148 -11.48 25.62 5.64
N ASP A 149 -12.10 24.45 5.71
CA ASP A 149 -13.51 24.24 6.10
C ASP A 149 -13.72 24.14 7.62
N GLY A 150 -12.70 24.46 8.43
CA GLY A 150 -12.73 24.41 9.89
C GLY A 150 -11.98 23.21 10.48
N PRO A 151 -11.75 23.22 11.79
CA PRO A 151 -10.92 22.23 12.47
C PRO A 151 -11.66 20.91 12.64
N ARG A 152 -11.65 20.07 11.60
CA ARG A 152 -11.98 18.67 11.79
C ARG A 152 -10.73 17.97 12.33
N ARG A 153 -10.83 17.47 13.55
CA ARG A 153 -9.79 16.60 14.11
C ARG A 153 -9.82 15.26 13.35
N VAL A 154 -8.83 15.05 12.50
CA VAL A 154 -8.58 13.77 11.85
C VAL A 154 -7.84 12.86 12.81
N GLU A 155 -8.33 11.65 13.02
CA GLU A 155 -7.66 10.64 13.83
C GLU A 155 -6.86 9.71 12.92
N THR A 156 -5.57 9.52 13.26
CA THR A 156 -4.73 8.53 12.57
C THR A 156 -4.11 7.57 13.60
N ARG A 157 -4.32 6.28 13.38
CA ARG A 157 -3.76 5.20 14.22
C ARG A 157 -2.79 4.36 13.40
N THR A 158 -1.66 3.99 13.99
CA THR A 158 -0.67 3.12 13.34
C THR A 158 -0.37 1.90 14.20
N TYR A 159 -0.14 0.78 13.54
CA TYR A 159 0.09 -0.49 14.19
C TYR A 159 1.28 -1.22 13.58
N VAL A 160 2.13 -1.79 14.42
CA VAL A 160 3.00 -2.88 13.99
C VAL A 160 2.14 -4.13 13.92
N GLY A 161 2.01 -4.75 12.74
CA GLY A 161 1.09 -5.86 12.54
C GLY A 161 1.22 -6.52 11.17
N ASP A 162 0.50 -7.60 11.00
CA ASP A 162 0.50 -8.40 9.77
C ASP A 162 -0.82 -8.19 9.00
N ALA A 163 -0.75 -7.79 7.74
CA ALA A 163 -1.93 -7.58 6.89
C ALA A 163 -2.83 -8.82 6.72
N ARG A 164 -2.35 -10.00 7.12
CA ARG A 164 -3.11 -11.26 7.14
C ARG A 164 -3.91 -11.46 8.43
N ASN A 165 -3.75 -10.56 9.40
CA ASN A 165 -4.38 -10.64 10.72
C ASN A 165 -4.62 -9.22 11.25
N LEU A 166 -5.75 -8.63 10.91
CA LEU A 166 -6.16 -7.29 11.32
C LEU A 166 -7.05 -7.39 12.58
N ASP A 167 -6.58 -8.09 13.59
CA ASP A 167 -7.34 -8.49 14.81
C ASP A 167 -7.83 -7.32 15.68
N LEU A 168 -7.26 -6.11 15.54
CA LEU A 168 -7.73 -4.90 16.22
C LEU A 168 -8.60 -3.99 15.34
N ILE A 169 -8.99 -4.45 14.15
CA ILE A 169 -9.92 -3.74 13.26
C ILE A 169 -11.20 -4.57 13.15
N ASP A 170 -12.31 -4.00 13.60
CA ASP A 170 -13.61 -4.65 13.56
C ASP A 170 -14.10 -4.87 12.12
N GLU A 171 -14.99 -5.83 11.95
CA GLU A 171 -15.63 -6.12 10.68
C GLU A 171 -16.44 -4.91 10.20
N GLU A 172 -16.42 -4.67 8.88
CA GLU A 172 -17.23 -3.64 8.22
C GLU A 172 -17.11 -2.23 8.84
N THR A 173 -15.90 -1.85 9.27
CA THR A 173 -15.63 -0.51 9.83
C THR A 173 -14.89 0.41 8.86
N VAL A 174 -14.15 -0.14 7.88
CA VAL A 174 -13.32 0.61 6.94
C VAL A 174 -14.13 1.06 5.73
N ASP A 175 -13.98 2.33 5.31
CA ASP A 175 -14.68 2.89 4.15
C ASP A 175 -13.87 2.76 2.86
N LEU A 176 -12.54 2.79 2.94
CA LEU A 176 -11.66 2.60 1.80
C LEU A 176 -10.38 1.89 2.22
N ILE A 177 -9.97 0.90 1.46
CA ILE A 177 -8.61 0.35 1.54
C ILE A 177 -7.81 0.87 0.34
N ALA A 178 -6.59 1.40 0.60
CA ALA A 178 -5.68 1.84 -0.42
C ALA A 178 -4.27 1.41 -0.03
N THR A 179 -3.74 0.38 -0.70
CA THR A 179 -2.51 -0.30 -0.28
C THR A 179 -1.59 -0.66 -1.43
N HIS A 180 -0.29 -0.71 -1.13
CA HIS A 180 0.76 -1.06 -2.08
C HIS A 180 1.63 -2.19 -1.50
N PRO A 181 1.27 -3.46 -1.71
CA PRO A 181 2.01 -4.59 -1.18
C PRO A 181 3.43 -4.68 -1.73
N PRO A 182 4.40 -5.22 -0.96
CA PRO A 182 5.72 -5.53 -1.48
C PRO A 182 5.62 -6.63 -2.54
N TYR A 183 6.47 -6.56 -3.59
CA TYR A 183 6.42 -7.54 -4.68
C TYR A 183 7.24 -8.78 -4.36
N ALA A 184 6.71 -9.96 -4.72
CA ALA A 184 7.33 -11.25 -4.49
C ALA A 184 8.76 -11.34 -5.08
N GLY A 185 9.76 -11.59 -4.24
CA GLY A 185 11.14 -11.89 -4.65
C GLY A 185 11.87 -10.80 -5.45
N ILE A 186 11.32 -9.59 -5.59
CA ILE A 186 11.89 -8.50 -6.39
C ILE A 186 12.75 -7.58 -5.54
N ILE A 187 12.23 -7.20 -4.36
CA ILE A 187 12.85 -6.30 -3.41
C ILE A 187 12.64 -6.89 -2.01
N SER A 188 13.73 -7.12 -1.27
CA SER A 188 13.63 -7.47 0.15
C SER A 188 13.47 -6.18 0.94
N TYR A 189 12.28 -5.89 1.43
CA TYR A 189 11.97 -4.66 2.18
C TYR A 189 12.42 -4.70 3.64
N SER A 190 12.76 -5.89 4.13
CA SER A 190 13.30 -6.07 5.47
C SER A 190 14.61 -6.86 5.42
N GLY A 191 15.56 -6.50 6.28
CA GLY A 191 16.71 -7.33 6.56
C GLY A 191 16.27 -8.73 7.02
N LYS A 192 17.19 -9.69 7.16
CA LYS A 192 16.92 -11.09 7.56
C LYS A 192 16.10 -11.26 8.86
N ARG A 193 15.75 -10.17 9.55
CA ARG A 193 15.15 -10.15 10.89
C ARG A 193 13.61 -10.09 10.92
N ILE A 194 12.93 -9.77 9.81
CA ILE A 194 11.45 -9.68 9.81
C ILE A 194 10.87 -10.96 9.24
N LEU A 195 10.22 -11.76 10.09
CA LEU A 195 9.76 -13.11 9.76
C LEU A 195 8.57 -13.14 8.77
N ASN A 196 7.76 -12.09 8.74
CA ASN A 196 6.50 -12.05 7.98
C ASN A 196 6.57 -11.15 6.73
N ASP A 197 7.77 -10.80 6.26
CA ASP A 197 7.97 -9.99 5.05
C ASP A 197 7.57 -10.77 3.78
N LEU A 198 6.47 -10.34 3.16
CA LEU A 198 5.92 -10.93 1.95
C LEU A 198 6.90 -10.87 0.76
N SER A 199 7.76 -9.85 0.71
CA SER A 199 8.72 -9.69 -0.38
C SER A 199 9.72 -10.86 -0.52
N ARG A 200 9.86 -11.68 0.53
CA ARG A 200 10.79 -12.82 0.56
C ARG A 200 10.18 -14.12 0.09
N LEU A 201 8.88 -14.16 -0.12
CA LEU A 201 8.18 -15.37 -0.52
C LEU A 201 8.41 -15.72 -2.00
N LYS A 202 8.45 -17.01 -2.29
CA LYS A 202 8.33 -17.51 -3.66
C LYS A 202 6.91 -17.23 -4.18
N LEU A 203 6.74 -17.08 -5.49
CA LEU A 203 5.49 -16.65 -6.10
C LEU A 203 4.24 -17.44 -5.65
N PRO A 204 4.23 -18.78 -5.62
CA PRO A 204 3.04 -19.50 -5.16
C PRO A 204 2.66 -19.15 -3.71
N ALA A 205 3.64 -19.15 -2.79
CA ALA A 205 3.43 -18.79 -1.39
C ALA A 205 3.02 -17.32 -1.21
N TYR A 206 3.54 -16.43 -2.06
CA TYR A 206 3.14 -15.03 -2.10
C TYR A 206 1.65 -14.88 -2.48
N ILE A 207 1.19 -15.55 -3.53
CA ILE A 207 -0.22 -15.49 -3.95
C ILE A 207 -1.16 -16.08 -2.88
N ASP A 208 -0.77 -17.20 -2.25
CA ASP A 208 -1.55 -17.76 -1.13
C ASP A 208 -1.61 -16.80 0.07
N THR A 209 -0.53 -16.09 0.31
CA THR A 209 -0.47 -15.04 1.34
C THR A 209 -1.37 -13.86 0.97
N MET A 210 -1.32 -13.40 -0.28
CA MET A 210 -2.20 -12.31 -0.76
C MET A 210 -3.68 -12.70 -0.72
N ARG A 211 -4.03 -13.98 -0.82
CA ARG A 211 -5.42 -14.44 -0.60
C ARG A 211 -5.87 -14.24 0.86
N LYS A 212 -4.98 -14.48 1.84
CA LYS A 212 -5.25 -14.20 3.26
C LYS A 212 -5.38 -12.69 3.51
N VAL A 213 -4.50 -11.88 2.91
CA VAL A 213 -4.61 -10.41 2.94
C VAL A 213 -5.94 -9.96 2.36
N ALA A 214 -6.36 -10.53 1.23
CA ALA A 214 -7.64 -10.21 0.60
C ALA A 214 -8.84 -10.60 1.49
N ALA A 215 -8.77 -11.73 2.21
CA ALA A 215 -9.81 -12.15 3.14
C ALA A 215 -9.98 -11.16 4.31
N GLU A 216 -8.87 -10.70 4.91
CA GLU A 216 -8.91 -9.65 5.94
C GLU A 216 -9.41 -8.32 5.39
N SER A 217 -8.94 -7.93 4.19
CA SER A 217 -9.45 -6.74 3.50
C SER A 217 -10.97 -6.81 3.30
N TYR A 218 -11.48 -7.98 2.90
CA TYR A 218 -12.92 -8.19 2.70
C TYR A 218 -13.69 -8.13 4.02
N ARG A 219 -13.13 -8.69 5.11
CA ARG A 219 -13.74 -8.67 6.43
C ARG A 219 -13.90 -7.26 6.97
N VAL A 220 -12.82 -6.47 6.98
CA VAL A 220 -12.84 -5.13 7.61
C VAL A 220 -13.51 -4.06 6.76
N LEU A 221 -13.60 -4.25 5.43
CA LEU A 221 -14.21 -3.27 4.52
C LEU A 221 -15.74 -3.32 4.62
N LYS A 222 -16.38 -2.17 4.73
CA LYS A 222 -17.85 -2.04 4.68
C LYS A 222 -18.41 -2.54 3.33
N ASN A 223 -19.65 -3.00 3.33
CA ASN A 223 -20.36 -3.36 2.12
C ASN A 223 -20.49 -2.16 1.17
N ASN A 224 -20.47 -2.41 -0.13
CA ASN A 224 -20.49 -1.42 -1.20
C ASN A 224 -19.34 -0.41 -1.17
N ARG A 225 -18.20 -0.78 -0.58
CA ARG A 225 -16.99 0.04 -0.49
C ARG A 225 -15.84 -0.57 -1.30
N TYR A 226 -14.73 0.15 -1.40
CA TYR A 226 -13.68 -0.09 -2.38
C TYR A 226 -12.34 -0.42 -1.74
N CYS A 227 -11.56 -1.26 -2.44
CA CYS A 227 -10.20 -1.62 -2.08
C CYS A 227 -9.29 -1.43 -3.30
N GLY A 228 -8.36 -0.47 -3.22
CA GLY A 228 -7.36 -0.20 -4.24
C GLY A 228 -6.03 -0.88 -3.91
N VAL A 229 -5.52 -1.69 -4.83
CA VAL A 229 -4.26 -2.44 -4.68
C VAL A 229 -3.34 -2.16 -5.86
N LEU A 230 -2.21 -1.49 -5.61
CA LEU A 230 -1.17 -1.30 -6.62
C LEU A 230 -0.24 -2.51 -6.62
N ILE A 231 0.00 -3.09 -7.79
CA ILE A 231 0.90 -4.24 -7.96
C ILE A 231 1.64 -4.19 -9.28
N GLY A 232 2.93 -4.53 -9.28
CA GLY A 232 3.75 -4.61 -10.47
C GLY A 232 4.14 -6.03 -10.81
N ASP A 233 4.50 -6.22 -12.07
CA ASP A 233 4.99 -7.47 -12.62
C ASP A 233 6.50 -7.47 -12.75
N THR A 234 7.10 -8.63 -12.99
CA THR A 234 8.54 -8.78 -13.10
C THR A 234 8.94 -9.72 -14.23
N ARG A 235 10.26 -9.92 -14.39
CA ARG A 235 10.84 -10.91 -15.31
C ARG A 235 11.81 -11.83 -14.60
N LYS A 236 11.78 -13.10 -14.97
CA LYS A 236 12.79 -14.08 -14.58
C LYS A 236 13.17 -14.91 -15.80
N GLY A 237 14.46 -15.11 -16.02
CA GLY A 237 14.94 -15.83 -17.20
C GLY A 237 14.44 -15.21 -18.52
N ARG A 238 14.35 -13.85 -18.58
CA ARG A 238 13.85 -13.05 -19.74
C ARG A 238 12.34 -13.16 -19.99
N HIS A 239 11.61 -14.07 -19.31
CA HIS A 239 10.16 -14.24 -19.43
C HIS A 239 9.38 -13.39 -18.41
N TYR A 240 8.19 -12.97 -18.80
CA TYR A 240 7.27 -12.19 -17.99
C TYR A 240 6.68 -13.04 -16.87
N ILE A 241 6.61 -12.50 -15.66
CA ILE A 241 5.98 -13.12 -14.49
C ILE A 241 4.79 -12.25 -14.08
N PRO A 242 3.54 -12.69 -14.34
CA PRO A 242 2.33 -11.92 -14.09
C PRO A 242 1.89 -12.00 -12.61
N ILE A 243 2.60 -11.32 -11.72
CA ILE A 243 2.26 -11.26 -10.29
C ILE A 243 0.89 -10.58 -10.11
N SER A 244 0.67 -9.52 -10.88
CA SER A 244 -0.59 -8.75 -10.85
C SER A 244 -1.81 -9.61 -11.09
N LEU A 245 -1.75 -10.51 -12.07
CA LEU A 245 -2.84 -11.45 -12.37
C LEU A 245 -3.11 -12.42 -11.22
N GLY A 246 -2.06 -12.93 -10.55
CA GLY A 246 -2.21 -13.78 -9.37
C GLY A 246 -2.87 -13.04 -8.20
N VAL A 247 -2.50 -11.76 -7.98
CA VAL A 247 -3.12 -10.92 -6.95
C VAL A 247 -4.58 -10.62 -7.30
N LEU A 248 -4.88 -10.29 -8.56
CA LEU A 248 -6.26 -10.13 -9.04
C LEU A 248 -7.11 -11.36 -8.68
N GLN A 249 -6.65 -12.55 -9.02
CA GLN A 249 -7.36 -13.80 -8.72
C GLN A 249 -7.53 -14.03 -7.22
N ALA A 250 -6.51 -13.70 -6.41
CA ALA A 250 -6.58 -13.82 -4.95
C ALA A 250 -7.71 -12.97 -4.37
N PHE A 251 -7.86 -11.72 -4.82
CA PHE A 251 -8.94 -10.83 -4.37
C PHE A 251 -10.32 -11.27 -4.89
N LEU A 252 -10.45 -11.66 -6.15
CA LEU A 252 -11.70 -12.18 -6.68
C LEU A 252 -12.16 -13.46 -5.96
N SER A 253 -11.23 -14.32 -5.54
CA SER A 253 -11.54 -15.58 -4.89
C SER A 253 -12.21 -15.44 -3.52
N VAL A 254 -12.07 -14.31 -2.86
CA VAL A 254 -12.69 -14.03 -1.55
C VAL A 254 -14.03 -13.27 -1.65
N GLY A 255 -14.48 -12.96 -2.88
CA GLY A 255 -15.81 -12.38 -3.10
C GLY A 255 -15.81 -10.93 -3.60
N PHE A 256 -14.66 -10.30 -3.75
CA PHE A 256 -14.55 -8.98 -4.38
C PHE A 256 -15.01 -9.00 -5.85
N ILE A 257 -15.44 -7.85 -6.33
CA ILE A 257 -15.76 -7.58 -7.74
C ILE A 257 -14.69 -6.60 -8.26
N LEU A 258 -14.08 -6.93 -9.40
CA LEU A 258 -13.18 -5.98 -10.07
C LEU A 258 -13.99 -4.79 -10.60
N LYS A 259 -13.67 -3.61 -10.14
CA LYS A 259 -14.29 -2.35 -10.56
C LYS A 259 -13.48 -1.64 -11.63
N GLU A 260 -12.17 -1.55 -11.44
CA GLU A 260 -11.24 -0.91 -12.39
C GLU A 260 -9.92 -1.69 -12.45
N ASP A 261 -9.32 -1.71 -13.64
CA ASP A 261 -7.89 -1.98 -13.86
C ASP A 261 -7.24 -0.72 -14.43
N ILE A 262 -6.43 -0.07 -13.60
CA ILE A 262 -5.77 1.19 -13.94
C ILE A 262 -4.31 0.90 -14.21
N ILE A 263 -3.84 1.29 -15.37
CA ILE A 263 -2.43 1.19 -15.77
C ILE A 263 -1.69 2.44 -15.29
N LYS A 264 -0.83 2.28 -14.30
CA LYS A 264 0.03 3.35 -13.82
C LYS A 264 1.40 3.27 -14.50
N LEU A 265 1.77 4.29 -15.27
CA LEU A 265 3.06 4.37 -15.93
C LEU A 265 4.19 4.60 -14.94
N GLN A 266 5.28 3.86 -15.12
CA GLN A 266 6.50 4.02 -14.32
C GLN A 266 7.43 5.04 -14.97
N HIS A 267 7.84 6.03 -14.18
CA HIS A 267 8.81 7.04 -14.58
C HIS A 267 10.10 6.93 -13.76
N LYS A 268 11.25 7.06 -14.42
CA LYS A 268 12.59 7.14 -13.79
C LYS A 268 12.92 6.00 -12.81
N THR A 269 12.34 4.82 -12.98
CA THR A 269 12.61 3.67 -12.11
C THR A 269 14.04 3.16 -12.35
N MET A 270 14.85 3.22 -11.30
CA MET A 270 16.27 2.83 -11.33
C MET A 270 16.45 1.33 -11.66
N THR A 271 15.62 0.47 -11.09
CA THR A 271 15.73 -0.99 -11.21
C THR A 271 15.58 -1.51 -12.64
N THR A 272 14.60 -1.01 -13.38
CA THR A 272 14.36 -1.45 -14.76
C THR A 272 15.40 -0.88 -15.74
N ARG A 273 15.92 0.33 -15.47
CA ARG A 273 16.87 1.02 -16.36
C ARG A 273 18.31 0.59 -16.16
N GLN A 274 18.76 0.35 -14.92
CA GLN A 274 20.15 0.01 -14.64
C GLN A 274 20.47 -1.45 -14.94
N ARG A 275 19.59 -2.37 -14.59
CA ARG A 275 19.81 -3.81 -14.79
C ARG A 275 19.88 -4.20 -16.26
N TRP A 276 19.27 -3.40 -17.14
CA TRP A 276 19.10 -3.71 -18.56
C TRP A 276 19.68 -2.63 -19.48
N ARG A 277 20.71 -1.88 -19.02
CA ARG A 277 21.40 -0.89 -19.86
C ARG A 277 22.36 -1.60 -20.84
N GLY A 278 22.38 -1.09 -22.07
CA GLY A 278 23.43 -1.39 -23.04
C GLY A 278 23.32 -2.72 -23.79
N HIS A 279 22.22 -3.48 -23.63
CA HIS A 279 22.03 -4.76 -24.33
C HIS A 279 20.80 -4.72 -25.22
N SER A 280 20.90 -5.34 -26.40
CA SER A 280 19.73 -5.70 -27.22
C SER A 280 19.05 -6.92 -26.60
N TYR A 281 17.77 -6.79 -26.27
CA TYR A 281 16.96 -7.88 -25.71
C TYR A 281 15.81 -8.22 -26.65
N ASP A 282 15.41 -9.48 -26.63
CA ASP A 282 14.27 -10.04 -27.35
C ASP A 282 12.93 -9.81 -26.63
N PHE A 283 12.86 -8.81 -25.72
CA PHE A 283 11.67 -8.48 -24.95
C PHE A 283 11.55 -6.97 -24.68
N TYR A 284 10.33 -6.51 -24.46
CA TYR A 284 10.07 -5.14 -24.04
C TYR A 284 10.23 -4.98 -22.53
N LYS A 285 10.75 -3.84 -22.08
CA LYS A 285 10.88 -3.51 -20.64
C LYS A 285 9.51 -3.19 -20.06
N ILE A 286 9.21 -3.76 -18.88
CA ILE A 286 7.99 -3.42 -18.14
C ILE A 286 8.12 -1.97 -17.70
N ALA A 287 7.12 -1.15 -18.01
CA ALA A 287 7.09 0.28 -17.72
C ALA A 287 5.77 0.71 -17.06
N HIS A 288 5.03 -0.23 -16.49
CA HIS A 288 3.76 0.03 -15.83
C HIS A 288 3.56 -0.87 -14.61
N GLU A 289 2.58 -0.51 -13.83
CA GLU A 289 2.00 -1.27 -12.73
C GLU A 289 0.49 -1.26 -12.90
N HIS A 290 -0.19 -2.25 -12.31
CA HIS A 290 -1.65 -2.34 -12.26
C HIS A 290 -2.13 -1.79 -10.92
N LEU A 291 -3.08 -0.86 -10.95
CA LEU A 291 -3.84 -0.46 -9.78
C LEU A 291 -5.25 -1.04 -9.93
N TYR A 292 -5.47 -2.19 -9.33
CA TYR A 292 -6.79 -2.79 -9.28
C TYR A 292 -7.64 -2.08 -8.24
N VAL A 293 -8.85 -1.70 -8.63
CA VAL A 293 -9.88 -1.24 -7.70
C VAL A 293 -10.94 -2.33 -7.61
N PHE A 294 -11.04 -2.91 -6.43
CA PHE A 294 -12.06 -3.91 -6.10
C PHE A 294 -13.20 -3.24 -5.35
N ARG A 295 -14.39 -3.82 -5.47
CA ARG A 295 -15.57 -3.44 -4.70
C ARG A 295 -16.09 -4.63 -3.91
N LYS A 296 -16.36 -4.47 -2.62
CA LYS A 296 -17.15 -5.42 -1.85
C LYS A 296 -18.61 -5.26 -2.26
N PRO A 297 -19.35 -6.33 -2.61
CA PRO A 297 -20.78 -6.22 -2.94
C PRO A 297 -21.57 -5.52 -1.85
N ALA A 298 -22.67 -4.87 -2.23
CA ALA A 298 -23.64 -4.43 -1.26
C ALA A 298 -24.36 -5.65 -0.62
N LEU A 299 -24.88 -5.46 0.58
CA LEU A 299 -25.72 -6.46 1.21
C LEU A 299 -26.91 -6.74 0.28
N ASP A 300 -27.25 -8.02 0.06
CA ASP A 300 -28.34 -8.48 -0.82
C ASP A 300 -28.21 -8.13 -2.32
N GLU A 301 -27.02 -7.70 -2.77
CA GLU A 301 -26.79 -7.38 -4.18
C GLU A 301 -26.85 -8.63 -5.07
N LYS A 302 -27.68 -8.58 -6.10
CA LYS A 302 -27.72 -9.62 -7.15
C LYS A 302 -26.50 -9.47 -8.06
N THR A 303 -25.43 -10.21 -7.78
CA THR A 303 -24.16 -10.10 -8.50
C THR A 303 -24.09 -10.94 -9.79
N ALA A 304 -25.13 -11.66 -10.17
CA ALA A 304 -25.18 -12.45 -11.41
C ALA A 304 -24.85 -11.65 -12.69
N PRO A 305 -25.32 -10.39 -12.86
CA PRO A 305 -24.95 -9.56 -14.01
C PRO A 305 -23.45 -9.21 -14.05
N LEU A 306 -22.74 -9.31 -12.90
CA LEU A 306 -21.34 -8.98 -12.74
C LEU A 306 -20.39 -10.19 -12.81
N LYS A 307 -20.88 -11.33 -13.36
CA LYS A 307 -20.14 -12.61 -13.35
C LYS A 307 -18.72 -12.51 -13.93
N TYR A 308 -18.51 -11.71 -14.97
CA TYR A 308 -17.19 -11.53 -15.61
C TYR A 308 -16.24 -10.60 -14.83
N SER A 309 -16.76 -9.78 -13.94
CA SER A 309 -15.97 -8.98 -13.00
C SER A 309 -15.67 -9.71 -11.68
N LYS A 310 -16.25 -10.89 -11.47
CA LYS A 310 -16.04 -11.76 -10.31
C LYS A 310 -15.21 -13.00 -10.64
N LYS A 311 -15.37 -13.52 -11.83
CA LYS A 311 -14.70 -14.74 -12.28
C LYS A 311 -14.67 -14.75 -13.81
N TRP A 312 -13.53 -15.02 -14.39
CA TRP A 312 -13.38 -15.08 -15.85
C TRP A 312 -13.55 -16.48 -16.40
N TRP A 313 -13.35 -17.52 -15.60
CA TRP A 313 -13.40 -18.94 -15.94
C TRP A 313 -13.87 -19.79 -14.76
#